data_f37a40d3834a5efede69425fb3f9e6d8
#
_entry.id   f37a40d3834a5efede69425fb3f9e6d8
#
_cell.length_a   1.000
_cell.length_b   1.000
_cell.length_c   1.000
_cell.angle_alpha   90.00
_cell.angle_beta   90.00
_cell.angle_gamma   90.00
#
_symmetry.space_group_name_H-M   'P 1'
#
loop_
_entity.id
_entity.type
_entity.pdbx_description
1 polymer ?
#
loop_
_entity_poly.entity_id
_entity_poly.type
_entity_poly.pdbx_seq_one_letter_code
_entity_poly.pdbx_strand_id
1 'polypeptide(L)'
;MKALVFYFIIINILCYACTERGIELEFPFEGEKLKVSGFLVPESPLSLALSKTRPVKDLLNSNFVVPNAIIFLYEDGIQIEQLEFERNTAFSESLYKGKYLLQEGKSYSIEAAAPNLPTIISVPALIPPKTAIKQLLYDINETTANIQFKIEDDPKSDVLYFCQIRGHYISDSLNIDTIMNIRGNYLDDDEFGNSIQVVNFEEVNLLGRIRVNGKINRIAPKAIIVQVLTYSRSFEQYQESVADYDEEIGGFFQSSPFIFTNIKSGYGIIGAYNRDTITINL
;
A
#
# COMPACT_ATOMS: atom_id res chain seq x y z
N MET A 1 -7.14 -10.11 -68.69
CA MET A 1 -7.29 -8.79 -68.09
C MET A 1 -8.58 -8.59 -67.26
N LYS A 2 -9.75 -8.92 -67.77
CA LYS A 2 -11.03 -8.70 -67.07
C LYS A 2 -11.13 -9.45 -65.71
N ALA A 3 -10.62 -10.69 -65.61
CA ALA A 3 -10.62 -11.46 -64.37
C ALA A 3 -9.72 -10.86 -63.27
N LEU A 4 -8.56 -10.30 -63.65
CA LEU A 4 -7.60 -9.70 -62.69
C LEU A 4 -8.18 -8.42 -62.06
N VAL A 5 -8.89 -7.62 -62.82
CA VAL A 5 -9.57 -6.40 -62.36
C VAL A 5 -10.68 -6.76 -61.36
N PHE A 6 -11.41 -7.84 -61.65
CA PHE A 6 -12.49 -8.32 -60.73
C PHE A 6 -11.96 -8.80 -59.40
N TYR A 7 -10.82 -9.53 -59.37
CA TYR A 7 -10.16 -9.93 -58.13
C TYR A 7 -9.64 -8.73 -57.32
N PHE A 8 -9.11 -7.72 -58.00
CA PHE A 8 -8.61 -6.50 -57.34
C PHE A 8 -9.73 -5.69 -56.70
N ILE A 9 -10.92 -5.65 -57.29
CA ILE A 9 -12.11 -4.98 -56.74
C ILE A 9 -12.62 -5.74 -55.52
N ILE A 10 -12.66 -7.08 -55.52
CA ILE A 10 -13.11 -7.90 -54.39
C ILE A 10 -12.16 -7.74 -53.21
N ILE A 11 -10.85 -7.71 -53.40
CA ILE A 11 -9.85 -7.51 -52.36
C ILE A 11 -10.02 -6.13 -51.73
N ASN A 12 -10.25 -5.08 -52.49
CA ASN A 12 -10.50 -3.74 -51.95
C ASN A 12 -11.79 -3.68 -51.12
N ILE A 13 -12.87 -4.34 -51.54
CA ILE A 13 -14.13 -4.39 -50.79
C ILE A 13 -13.95 -5.13 -49.44
N LEU A 14 -13.15 -6.19 -49.40
CA LEU A 14 -12.84 -6.93 -48.18
C LEU A 14 -11.99 -6.11 -47.21
N CYS A 15 -11.09 -5.26 -47.68
CA CYS A 15 -10.30 -4.37 -46.81
C CYS A 15 -11.11 -3.23 -46.18
N TYR A 16 -12.21 -2.81 -46.80
CA TYR A 16 -13.11 -1.79 -46.23
C TYR A 16 -14.11 -2.35 -45.18
N ALA A 17 -14.23 -3.67 -45.03
CA ALA A 17 -15.17 -4.30 -44.11
C ALA A 17 -14.65 -4.36 -42.65
N CYS A 18 -13.37 -4.08 -42.42
CA CYS A 18 -12.81 -3.94 -41.07
C CYS A 18 -12.97 -2.51 -40.54
N THR A 19 -14.17 -2.06 -40.28
CA THR A 19 -14.39 -0.96 -39.36
C THR A 19 -14.37 -1.54 -37.94
N GLU A 20 -13.29 -1.33 -37.21
CA GLU A 20 -13.30 -1.52 -35.76
C GLU A 20 -14.38 -0.62 -35.18
N ARG A 21 -15.52 -1.21 -34.83
CA ARG A 21 -16.49 -0.54 -33.95
C ARG A 21 -15.86 -0.59 -32.59
N GLY A 22 -15.24 0.51 -32.19
CA GLY A 22 -14.86 0.71 -30.79
C GLY A 22 -16.09 0.48 -29.94
N ILE A 23 -16.06 -0.55 -29.09
CA ILE A 23 -17.10 -0.73 -28.05
C ILE A 23 -16.83 0.37 -27.05
N GLU A 24 -17.69 1.39 -27.01
CA GLU A 24 -17.65 2.40 -25.98
C GLU A 24 -18.19 1.76 -24.69
N LEU A 25 -17.28 1.28 -23.84
CA LEU A 25 -17.62 0.75 -22.52
C LEU A 25 -17.99 1.94 -21.64
N GLU A 26 -19.27 2.07 -21.33
CA GLU A 26 -19.73 2.99 -20.29
C GLU A 26 -19.53 2.33 -18.92
N PHE A 27 -18.55 2.84 -18.17
CA PHE A 27 -18.38 2.46 -16.78
C PHE A 27 -19.40 3.25 -15.94
N PRO A 28 -20.29 2.59 -15.18
CA PRO A 28 -21.24 3.29 -14.32
C PRO A 28 -20.47 4.09 -13.25
N PHE A 29 -20.75 5.39 -13.18
CA PHE A 29 -20.21 6.27 -12.16
C PHE A 29 -21.31 6.61 -11.15
N GLU A 30 -21.14 6.17 -9.92
CA GLU A 30 -22.12 6.34 -8.84
C GLU A 30 -22.14 7.75 -8.22
N GLY A 31 -21.45 8.71 -8.83
CA GLY A 31 -21.25 10.06 -8.30
C GLY A 31 -19.95 10.22 -7.51
N GLU A 32 -19.63 11.47 -7.19
CA GLU A 32 -18.45 11.78 -6.40
C GLU A 32 -18.62 11.30 -4.95
N LYS A 33 -17.63 10.55 -4.45
CA LYS A 33 -17.52 10.08 -3.06
C LYS A 33 -16.12 10.37 -2.53
N LEU A 34 -15.99 10.52 -1.23
CA LEU A 34 -14.68 10.64 -0.59
C LEU A 34 -13.93 9.29 -0.64
N LYS A 35 -12.64 9.38 -0.93
CA LYS A 35 -11.67 8.29 -0.81
C LYS A 35 -10.61 8.68 0.19
N VAL A 36 -10.36 7.85 1.19
CA VAL A 36 -9.39 8.08 2.25
C VAL A 36 -8.37 6.95 2.32
N SER A 37 -7.12 7.29 2.61
CA SER A 37 -6.06 6.32 2.89
C SER A 37 -5.22 6.82 4.05
N GLY A 38 -5.15 6.07 5.13
CA GLY A 38 -4.37 6.42 6.32
C GLY A 38 -3.98 5.20 7.13
N PHE A 39 -2.85 5.32 7.84
CA PHE A 39 -2.33 4.25 8.70
C PHE A 39 -2.11 4.75 10.10
N LEU A 40 -2.65 3.98 11.04
CA LEU A 40 -2.53 4.19 12.48
C LEU A 40 -1.27 3.48 12.96
N VAL A 41 -0.30 4.24 13.46
CA VAL A 41 0.98 3.75 13.94
C VAL A 41 1.20 4.28 15.37
N PRO A 42 1.54 3.44 16.35
CA PRO A 42 1.73 3.91 17.72
C PRO A 42 2.87 4.94 17.80
N GLU A 43 2.79 5.83 18.77
CA GLU A 43 3.75 6.91 19.03
C GLU A 43 3.92 7.91 17.88
N SER A 44 2.98 7.90 16.93
CA SER A 44 2.96 8.80 15.77
C SER A 44 1.60 9.45 15.62
N PRO A 45 1.50 10.70 15.15
CA PRO A 45 0.22 11.29 14.82
C PRO A 45 -0.35 10.67 13.55
N LEU A 46 -1.69 10.61 13.46
CA LEU A 46 -2.33 10.18 12.22
C LEU A 46 -2.02 11.15 11.09
N SER A 47 -1.61 10.60 9.95
CA SER A 47 -1.52 11.31 8.67
C SER A 47 -2.31 10.53 7.64
N LEU A 48 -3.25 11.17 6.96
CA LEU A 48 -4.09 10.52 5.95
C LEU A 48 -4.18 11.36 4.67
N ALA A 49 -4.31 10.66 3.55
CA ALA A 49 -4.61 11.26 2.26
C ALA A 49 -6.13 11.21 2.03
N LEU A 50 -6.70 12.34 1.62
CA LEU A 50 -8.10 12.46 1.25
C LEU A 50 -8.22 12.93 -0.20
N SER A 51 -9.03 12.25 -0.98
CA SER A 51 -9.35 12.58 -2.36
C SER A 51 -10.82 12.29 -2.65
N LYS A 52 -11.27 12.55 -3.87
CA LYS A 52 -12.60 12.18 -4.32
C LYS A 52 -12.54 11.24 -5.52
N THR A 53 -13.56 10.38 -5.66
CA THR A 53 -13.74 9.53 -6.84
C THR A 53 -14.10 10.35 -8.07
N ARG A 54 -13.88 9.79 -9.26
CA ARG A 54 -14.14 10.45 -10.54
C ARG A 54 -14.59 9.45 -11.60
N PRO A 55 -15.27 9.90 -12.66
CA PRO A 55 -15.49 9.09 -13.84
C PRO A 55 -14.17 8.70 -14.53
N VAL A 56 -14.11 7.51 -15.10
CA VAL A 56 -12.94 7.04 -15.86
C VAL A 56 -12.59 7.98 -17.03
N LYS A 57 -13.59 8.62 -17.64
CA LYS A 57 -13.41 9.57 -18.76
C LYS A 57 -12.66 10.86 -18.38
N ASP A 58 -12.61 11.22 -17.08
CA ASP A 58 -12.00 12.47 -16.59
C ASP A 58 -10.54 12.32 -16.13
N LEU A 59 -9.84 11.31 -16.64
CA LEU A 59 -8.49 10.94 -16.18
C LEU A 59 -7.45 12.07 -16.24
N LEU A 60 -7.59 13.04 -17.15
CA LEU A 60 -6.56 14.02 -17.43
C LEU A 60 -6.77 15.42 -16.79
N ASN A 61 -7.97 15.78 -16.33
CA ASN A 61 -8.30 17.15 -15.96
C ASN A 61 -8.89 17.35 -14.56
N SER A 62 -8.94 16.34 -13.72
CA SER A 62 -9.68 16.43 -12.46
C SER A 62 -8.79 16.80 -11.28
N ASN A 63 -9.22 17.82 -10.56
CA ASN A 63 -8.67 18.18 -9.26
C ASN A 63 -9.23 17.19 -8.22
N PHE A 64 -8.35 16.35 -7.64
CA PHE A 64 -8.72 15.38 -6.60
C PHE A 64 -8.65 15.95 -5.21
N VAL A 65 -8.06 17.13 -5.08
CA VAL A 65 -7.78 17.77 -3.80
C VAL A 65 -9.09 18.17 -3.12
N VAL A 66 -9.25 17.82 -1.86
CA VAL A 66 -10.39 18.16 -1.01
C VAL A 66 -9.88 18.96 0.20
N PRO A 67 -9.50 20.25 0.03
CA PRO A 67 -8.81 21.00 1.07
C PRO A 67 -9.71 21.49 2.20
N ASN A 68 -11.02 21.44 2.01
CA ASN A 68 -12.02 22.02 2.93
C ASN A 68 -12.80 20.92 3.69
N ALA A 69 -12.23 19.72 3.84
CA ALA A 69 -12.86 18.70 4.65
C ALA A 69 -12.63 18.96 6.14
N ILE A 70 -13.61 18.60 6.93
CA ILE A 70 -13.51 18.53 8.40
C ILE A 70 -13.36 17.06 8.74
N ILE A 71 -12.26 16.71 9.41
CA ILE A 71 -11.95 15.32 9.76
C ILE A 71 -11.72 15.23 11.26
N PHE A 72 -12.52 14.40 11.93
CA PHE A 72 -12.37 14.08 13.35
C PHE A 72 -11.74 12.71 13.54
N LEU A 73 -10.83 12.61 14.49
CA LEU A 73 -10.25 11.36 14.98
C LEU A 73 -10.93 10.98 16.30
N TYR A 74 -11.28 9.70 16.40
CA TYR A 74 -11.88 9.10 17.59
C TYR A 74 -10.96 8.01 18.13
N GLU A 75 -10.81 7.95 19.46
CA GLU A 75 -10.19 6.85 20.20
C GLU A 75 -11.25 6.18 21.07
N ASP A 76 -11.42 4.86 20.93
CA ASP A 76 -12.42 4.06 21.65
C ASP A 76 -13.84 4.69 21.61
N GLY A 77 -14.18 5.33 20.48
CA GLY A 77 -15.46 6.00 20.25
C GLY A 77 -15.57 7.43 20.80
N ILE A 78 -14.52 7.97 21.41
CA ILE A 78 -14.46 9.33 21.94
C ILE A 78 -13.69 10.21 20.98
N GLN A 79 -14.27 11.35 20.55
CA GLN A 79 -13.57 12.31 19.72
C GLN A 79 -12.38 12.93 20.48
N ILE A 80 -11.19 12.84 19.90
CA ILE A 80 -9.94 13.33 20.53
C ILE A 80 -9.36 14.54 19.84
N GLU A 81 -9.43 14.64 18.49
CA GLU A 81 -8.93 15.82 17.78
C GLU A 81 -9.63 16.01 16.43
N GLN A 82 -9.44 17.21 15.85
CA GLN A 82 -9.71 17.52 14.45
C GLN A 82 -8.39 17.59 13.70
N LEU A 83 -8.28 16.89 12.55
CA LEU A 83 -7.08 16.90 11.72
C LEU A 83 -6.97 18.23 10.97
N GLU A 84 -5.74 18.68 10.78
CA GLU A 84 -5.42 19.91 10.05
C GLU A 84 -5.01 19.58 8.60
N PHE A 85 -5.46 20.39 7.65
CA PHE A 85 -5.06 20.28 6.25
C PHE A 85 -3.60 20.69 6.08
N GLU A 86 -2.78 19.80 5.52
CA GLU A 86 -1.40 20.09 5.12
C GLU A 86 -1.28 20.03 3.60
N ARG A 87 -0.89 21.15 2.99
CA ARG A 87 -0.73 21.20 1.54
C ARG A 87 0.52 20.42 1.13
N ASN A 88 0.34 19.24 0.52
CA ASN A 88 1.44 18.52 -0.09
C ASN A 88 1.62 18.95 -1.55
N THR A 89 2.76 19.56 -1.87
CA THR A 89 3.10 20.01 -3.24
C THR A 89 3.63 18.87 -4.12
N ALA A 90 4.00 17.75 -3.54
CA ALA A 90 4.59 16.62 -4.26
C ALA A 90 3.55 15.61 -4.81
N PHE A 91 2.34 15.57 -4.23
CA PHE A 91 1.29 14.63 -4.61
C PHE A 91 -0.02 15.37 -4.91
N SER A 92 -0.82 14.80 -5.82
CA SER A 92 -2.13 15.35 -6.21
C SER A 92 -3.23 15.12 -5.16
N GLU A 93 -2.90 14.71 -3.94
CA GLU A 93 -3.83 14.37 -2.87
C GLU A 93 -3.79 15.41 -1.75
N SER A 94 -4.93 15.57 -1.05
CA SER A 94 -5.00 16.38 0.17
C SER A 94 -4.47 15.59 1.33
N LEU A 95 -3.44 16.08 2.01
CA LEU A 95 -2.93 15.47 3.23
C LEU A 95 -3.57 16.16 4.44
N TYR A 96 -4.05 15.36 5.39
CA TYR A 96 -4.56 15.79 6.68
C TYR A 96 -3.76 15.14 7.78
N LYS A 97 -3.38 15.94 8.80
CA LYS A 97 -2.49 15.49 9.86
C LYS A 97 -3.02 15.86 11.23
N GLY A 98 -2.93 14.90 12.15
CA GLY A 98 -3.18 15.11 13.57
C GLY A 98 -1.93 15.55 14.33
N LYS A 99 -2.10 15.77 15.62
CA LYS A 99 -1.04 16.07 16.60
C LYS A 99 -1.02 15.05 17.74
N TYR A 100 -2.14 14.35 17.94
CA TYR A 100 -2.28 13.33 18.97
C TYR A 100 -1.43 12.12 18.65
N LEU A 101 -0.61 11.67 19.61
CA LEU A 101 0.21 10.47 19.47
C LEU A 101 -0.64 9.24 19.77
N LEU A 102 -0.80 8.40 18.76
CA LEU A 102 -1.61 7.19 18.85
C LEU A 102 -0.99 6.17 19.82
N GLN A 103 -1.83 5.34 20.44
CA GLN A 103 -1.41 4.38 21.46
C GLN A 103 -1.69 2.94 21.00
N GLU A 104 -0.75 2.05 21.31
CA GLU A 104 -0.92 0.61 21.17
C GLU A 104 -2.12 0.10 21.99
N GLY A 105 -2.86 -0.88 21.46
CA GLY A 105 -4.01 -1.48 22.13
C GLY A 105 -5.27 -0.63 22.15
N LYS A 106 -5.27 0.53 21.47
CA LYS A 106 -6.42 1.40 21.30
C LYS A 106 -7.04 1.26 19.93
N SER A 107 -8.37 1.45 19.85
CA SER A 107 -9.13 1.44 18.59
C SER A 107 -9.39 2.86 18.13
N TYR A 108 -9.08 3.11 16.86
CA TYR A 108 -9.26 4.43 16.25
C TYR A 108 -10.20 4.37 15.06
N SER A 109 -10.99 5.42 14.91
CA SER A 109 -11.82 5.65 13.72
C SER A 109 -11.79 7.12 13.32
N ILE A 110 -12.20 7.39 12.08
CA ILE A 110 -12.35 8.75 11.59
C ILE A 110 -13.78 9.00 11.12
N GLU A 111 -14.19 10.26 11.21
CA GLU A 111 -15.33 10.81 10.49
C GLU A 111 -14.84 11.98 9.62
N ALA A 112 -15.14 11.98 8.32
CA ALA A 112 -14.75 13.04 7.42
C ALA A 112 -15.96 13.55 6.63
N ALA A 113 -16.14 14.87 6.64
CA ALA A 113 -17.18 15.58 5.91
C ALA A 113 -16.54 16.64 4.99
N ALA A 114 -17.03 16.74 3.76
CA ALA A 114 -16.63 17.77 2.81
C ALA A 114 -17.87 18.36 2.13
N PRO A 115 -17.82 19.65 1.67
CA PRO A 115 -18.95 20.28 1.00
C PRO A 115 -19.44 19.46 -0.21
N ASN A 116 -20.76 19.26 -0.30
CA ASN A 116 -21.43 18.56 -1.39
C ASN A 116 -21.06 17.08 -1.58
N LEU A 117 -20.39 16.45 -0.61
CA LEU A 117 -20.02 15.04 -0.63
C LEU A 117 -20.63 14.32 0.58
N PRO A 118 -20.96 13.04 0.45
CA PRO A 118 -21.41 12.25 1.61
C PRO A 118 -20.36 12.21 2.70
N THR A 119 -20.79 12.34 3.96
CA THR A 119 -19.92 12.10 5.12
C THR A 119 -19.51 10.64 5.16
N ILE A 120 -18.23 10.40 5.39
CA ILE A 120 -17.67 9.05 5.52
C ILE A 120 -17.27 8.78 6.96
N ILE A 121 -17.38 7.51 7.37
CA ILE A 121 -16.99 7.01 8.69
C ILE A 121 -16.20 5.72 8.50
N SER A 122 -15.01 5.64 9.08
CA SER A 122 -14.27 4.37 9.09
C SER A 122 -14.81 3.40 10.16
N VAL A 123 -14.71 2.12 9.89
CA VAL A 123 -14.81 1.10 10.95
C VAL A 123 -13.61 1.30 11.89
N PRO A 124 -13.77 1.19 13.22
CA PRO A 124 -12.66 1.28 14.15
C PRO A 124 -11.58 0.23 13.84
N ALA A 125 -10.32 0.65 13.80
CA ALA A 125 -9.16 -0.21 13.65
C ALA A 125 -8.33 -0.21 14.92
N LEU A 126 -8.09 -1.40 15.47
CA LEU A 126 -7.25 -1.61 16.65
C LEU A 126 -5.77 -1.52 16.24
N ILE A 127 -4.97 -0.72 16.94
CA ILE A 127 -3.51 -0.79 16.81
C ILE A 127 -3.04 -2.05 17.54
N PRO A 128 -2.50 -3.04 16.82
CA PRO A 128 -2.10 -4.29 17.45
C PRO A 128 -0.90 -4.09 18.39
N PRO A 129 -0.68 -5.00 19.34
CA PRO A 129 0.52 -5.01 20.15
C PRO A 129 1.77 -5.24 19.31
N LYS A 130 2.90 -4.73 19.78
CA LYS A 130 4.19 -4.92 19.12
C LYS A 130 4.69 -6.35 19.29
N THR A 131 4.99 -7.02 18.17
CA THR A 131 5.61 -8.34 18.17
C THR A 131 7.11 -8.23 18.15
N ALA A 132 7.76 -8.63 19.25
CA ALA A 132 9.20 -8.45 19.42
C ALA A 132 10.03 -9.46 18.63
N ILE A 133 11.09 -8.97 17.99
CA ILE A 133 12.15 -9.80 17.37
C ILE A 133 13.01 -10.39 18.50
N LYS A 134 13.09 -11.72 18.55
CA LYS A 134 13.88 -12.46 19.56
C LYS A 134 14.94 -13.32 18.89
N GLN A 135 16.03 -13.59 19.59
CA GLN A 135 17.08 -14.50 19.17
C GLN A 135 17.56 -14.27 17.73
N LEU A 136 17.86 -13.00 17.39
CA LEU A 136 18.38 -12.66 16.06
C LEU A 136 19.78 -13.26 15.89
N LEU A 137 19.91 -14.10 14.85
CA LEU A 137 21.17 -14.67 14.38
C LEU A 137 21.40 -14.20 12.95
N TYR A 138 22.63 -13.89 12.61
CA TYR A 138 22.97 -13.47 11.25
C TYR A 138 24.40 -13.88 10.88
N ASP A 139 24.58 -14.19 9.60
CA ASP A 139 25.85 -14.37 8.94
C ASP A 139 25.87 -13.49 7.69
N ILE A 140 26.81 -12.55 7.62
CA ILE A 140 26.85 -11.49 6.60
C ILE A 140 28.20 -11.55 5.89
N ASN A 141 28.13 -11.70 4.55
CA ASN A 141 29.26 -11.60 3.65
C ASN A 141 29.20 -10.26 2.89
N GLU A 142 30.16 -9.99 2.01
CA GLU A 142 30.23 -8.74 1.25
C GLU A 142 28.97 -8.43 0.43
N THR A 143 28.28 -9.44 -0.07
CA THR A 143 27.15 -9.29 -1.00
C THR A 143 25.88 -9.98 -0.56
N THR A 144 25.95 -10.89 0.42
CA THR A 144 24.82 -11.70 0.87
C THR A 144 24.72 -11.76 2.39
N ALA A 145 23.53 -12.04 2.89
CA ALA A 145 23.29 -12.31 4.29
C ALA A 145 22.34 -13.51 4.48
N ASN A 146 22.58 -14.26 5.54
CA ASN A 146 21.64 -15.20 6.12
C ASN A 146 21.17 -14.61 7.45
N ILE A 147 19.85 -14.47 7.63
CA ILE A 147 19.27 -13.83 8.79
C ILE A 147 18.16 -14.73 9.33
N GLN A 148 18.26 -15.09 10.59
CA GLN A 148 17.26 -15.89 11.29
C GLN A 148 16.86 -15.18 12.59
N PHE A 149 15.58 -15.19 12.91
CA PHE A 149 15.08 -14.70 14.19
C PHE A 149 13.79 -15.43 14.61
N LYS A 150 13.37 -15.20 15.82
CA LYS A 150 12.11 -15.72 16.34
C LYS A 150 11.16 -14.57 16.66
N ILE A 151 9.89 -14.83 16.47
CA ILE A 151 8.81 -14.00 16.98
C ILE A 151 7.92 -14.85 17.90
N GLU A 152 7.33 -14.22 18.90
CA GLU A 152 6.27 -14.83 19.70
C GLU A 152 4.93 -14.38 19.12
N ASP A 153 4.15 -15.34 18.77
CA ASP A 153 2.78 -15.16 18.33
C ASP A 153 1.82 -15.28 19.53
N ASP A 154 0.76 -14.46 19.52
CA ASP A 154 -0.37 -14.64 20.44
C ASP A 154 -1.48 -15.40 19.68
N PRO A 155 -1.67 -16.71 19.91
CA PRO A 155 -2.67 -17.50 19.18
C PRO A 155 -4.13 -17.07 19.42
N LYS A 156 -4.36 -16.02 20.21
CA LYS A 156 -5.66 -15.39 20.40
C LYS A 156 -5.84 -14.10 19.59
N SER A 157 -4.77 -13.61 18.99
CA SER A 157 -4.79 -12.40 18.19
C SER A 157 -4.89 -12.77 16.71
N ASP A 158 -5.94 -12.30 16.05
CA ASP A 158 -6.14 -12.43 14.60
C ASP A 158 -5.35 -11.29 13.91
N VAL A 159 -4.04 -11.50 13.73
CA VAL A 159 -3.11 -10.53 13.15
C VAL A 159 -2.21 -11.17 12.09
N LEU A 160 -1.86 -10.42 11.07
CA LEU A 160 -0.90 -10.82 10.05
C LEU A 160 0.48 -10.24 10.37
N TYR A 161 1.52 -11.05 10.24
CA TYR A 161 2.90 -10.59 10.37
C TYR A 161 3.55 -10.41 9.01
N PHE A 162 4.22 -9.28 8.83
CA PHE A 162 5.10 -9.05 7.69
C PHE A 162 6.53 -8.85 8.18
N CYS A 163 7.37 -9.84 7.92
CA CYS A 163 8.78 -9.82 8.25
C CYS A 163 9.59 -9.33 7.06
N GLN A 164 10.42 -8.30 7.23
CA GLN A 164 11.20 -7.73 6.13
C GLN A 164 12.64 -7.39 6.51
N ILE A 165 13.50 -7.50 5.50
CA ILE A 165 14.87 -7.02 5.53
C ILE A 165 14.97 -5.80 4.64
N ARG A 166 15.51 -4.70 5.20
CA ARG A 166 15.79 -3.47 4.48
C ARG A 166 17.26 -3.12 4.55
N GLY A 167 17.78 -2.46 3.55
CA GLY A 167 19.14 -1.94 3.54
C GLY A 167 19.13 -0.42 3.63
N HIS A 168 20.03 0.15 4.45
CA HIS A 168 20.32 1.57 4.46
C HIS A 168 21.57 1.82 3.61
N TYR A 169 21.40 2.50 2.49
CA TYR A 169 22.44 2.74 1.48
C TYR A 169 22.88 4.19 1.52
N ILE A 170 24.18 4.42 1.78
CA ILE A 170 24.77 5.74 1.86
C ILE A 170 25.94 5.81 0.88
N SER A 171 26.00 6.86 0.07
CA SER A 171 27.12 7.15 -0.82
C SER A 171 27.25 8.66 -1.05
N ASP A 172 28.27 9.27 -0.45
CA ASP A 172 28.55 10.71 -0.60
C ASP A 172 28.88 11.07 -2.05
N SER A 173 29.67 10.22 -2.74
CA SER A 173 30.06 10.45 -4.14
C SER A 173 28.88 10.46 -5.12
N LEU A 174 27.79 9.79 -4.79
CA LEU A 174 26.56 9.72 -5.59
C LEU A 174 25.41 10.53 -4.98
N ASN A 175 25.63 11.20 -3.86
CA ASN A 175 24.62 11.90 -3.07
C ASN A 175 23.40 11.02 -2.77
N ILE A 176 23.64 9.82 -2.24
CA ILE A 176 22.62 8.83 -1.90
C ILE A 176 22.59 8.69 -0.38
N ASP A 177 21.38 8.80 0.18
CA ASP A 177 21.02 8.38 1.53
C ASP A 177 19.60 7.84 1.45
N THR A 178 19.44 6.52 1.43
CA THR A 178 18.11 5.90 1.21
C THR A 178 18.00 4.53 1.88
N ILE A 179 16.77 4.20 2.27
CA ILE A 179 16.41 2.89 2.78
C ILE A 179 15.56 2.19 1.75
N MET A 180 15.94 0.98 1.35
CA MET A 180 15.22 0.16 0.38
C MET A 180 14.86 -1.20 0.96
N ASN A 181 13.72 -1.73 0.56
CA ASN A 181 13.37 -3.11 0.85
C ASN A 181 14.27 -4.05 0.05
N ILE A 182 14.79 -5.07 0.72
CA ILE A 182 15.60 -6.12 0.10
C ILE A 182 14.74 -7.37 -0.07
N ARG A 183 14.06 -7.81 1.00
CA ARG A 183 13.22 -9.00 1.02
C ARG A 183 12.15 -8.88 2.10
N GLY A 184 10.98 -9.46 1.86
CA GLY A 184 9.90 -9.55 2.83
C GLY A 184 9.11 -10.83 2.65
N ASN A 185 8.56 -11.35 3.75
CA ASN A 185 7.71 -12.52 3.80
C ASN A 185 6.51 -12.22 4.70
N TYR A 186 5.33 -12.62 4.27
CA TYR A 186 4.15 -12.70 5.13
C TYR A 186 4.19 -14.01 5.91
N LEU A 187 3.72 -13.96 7.15
CA LEU A 187 3.50 -15.11 7.99
C LEU A 187 2.03 -15.08 8.38
N ASP A 188 1.32 -16.11 7.98
CA ASP A 188 -0.08 -16.29 8.32
C ASP A 188 -0.18 -17.01 9.68
N ASP A 189 -1.10 -16.52 10.52
CA ASP A 189 -1.34 -17.07 11.87
C ASP A 189 -1.99 -18.46 11.81
N ASP A 190 -2.78 -18.73 10.77
CA ASP A 190 -3.56 -19.97 10.66
C ASP A 190 -2.74 -21.25 10.42
N GLU A 191 -1.49 -21.14 9.97
CA GLU A 191 -0.69 -22.32 9.57
C GLU A 191 -0.02 -23.04 10.75
N PHE A 192 0.19 -22.42 11.91
CA PHE A 192 1.21 -22.91 12.81
C PHE A 192 0.76 -23.30 14.23
N GLY A 193 -0.32 -22.78 14.77
CA GLY A 193 -0.80 -23.15 16.14
C GLY A 193 0.29 -23.11 17.24
N ASN A 194 1.46 -22.56 16.93
CA ASN A 194 2.64 -22.50 17.78
C ASN A 194 2.87 -21.08 18.24
N SER A 195 3.07 -20.89 19.54
CA SER A 195 3.39 -19.57 20.13
C SER A 195 4.76 -19.01 19.74
N ILE A 196 5.58 -19.72 18.99
CA ILE A 196 6.91 -19.27 18.54
C ILE A 196 7.10 -19.65 17.07
N GLN A 197 7.32 -18.65 16.25
CA GLN A 197 7.64 -18.80 14.83
C GLN A 197 9.11 -18.46 14.57
N VAL A 198 9.76 -19.28 13.71
CA VAL A 198 11.14 -19.07 13.27
C VAL A 198 11.12 -18.51 11.86
N VAL A 199 11.66 -17.32 11.70
CA VAL A 199 11.76 -16.62 10.41
C VAL A 199 13.15 -16.76 9.85
N ASN A 200 13.27 -17.27 8.63
CA ASN A 200 14.54 -17.46 7.93
C ASN A 200 14.57 -16.67 6.63
N PHE A 201 15.64 -15.92 6.44
CA PHE A 201 15.99 -15.28 5.20
C PHE A 201 17.37 -15.78 4.75
N GLU A 202 17.39 -16.63 3.75
CA GLU A 202 18.60 -17.26 3.23
C GLU A 202 19.08 -16.58 1.96
N GLU A 203 20.41 -16.44 1.81
CA GLU A 203 21.08 -15.87 0.63
C GLU A 203 20.50 -14.52 0.16
N VAL A 204 20.17 -13.65 1.12
CA VAL A 204 19.64 -12.32 0.82
C VAL A 204 20.69 -11.49 0.11
N ASN A 205 20.43 -11.08 -1.14
CA ASN A 205 21.34 -10.20 -1.87
C ASN A 205 21.27 -8.77 -1.31
N LEU A 206 22.37 -8.30 -0.76
CA LEU A 206 22.47 -7.00 -0.09
C LEU A 206 22.73 -5.84 -1.04
N LEU A 207 23.19 -6.09 -2.28
CA LEU A 207 23.55 -5.01 -3.20
C LEU A 207 22.32 -4.26 -3.73
N GLY A 208 22.15 -3.03 -3.29
CA GLY A 208 21.15 -2.11 -3.81
C GLY A 208 21.43 -1.70 -5.26
N ARG A 209 20.40 -1.67 -6.12
CA ARG A 209 20.48 -1.16 -7.49
C ARG A 209 19.85 0.22 -7.55
N ILE A 210 20.68 1.26 -7.54
CA ILE A 210 20.22 2.65 -7.50
C ILE A 210 20.57 3.33 -8.82
N ARG A 211 19.58 3.94 -9.47
CA ARG A 211 19.78 4.67 -10.73
C ARG A 211 20.11 6.14 -10.43
N VAL A 212 21.31 6.56 -10.84
CA VAL A 212 21.75 7.95 -10.75
C VAL A 212 22.17 8.41 -12.14
N ASN A 213 21.66 9.53 -12.62
CA ASN A 213 21.94 10.09 -13.95
C ASN A 213 21.84 9.06 -15.09
N GLY A 214 20.80 8.21 -15.04
CA GLY A 214 20.54 7.17 -16.04
C GLY A 214 21.39 5.90 -15.92
N LYS A 215 22.40 5.87 -15.05
CA LYS A 215 23.28 4.70 -14.81
C LYS A 215 22.83 3.94 -13.56
N ILE A 216 22.87 2.60 -13.63
CA ILE A 216 22.60 1.74 -12.48
C ILE A 216 23.91 1.53 -11.72
N ASN A 217 23.91 1.92 -10.45
CA ASN A 217 25.01 1.70 -9.52
C ASN A 217 24.62 0.57 -8.57
N ARG A 218 25.58 -0.31 -8.26
CA ARG A 218 25.44 -1.34 -7.22
C ARG A 218 26.15 -0.84 -5.97
N ILE A 219 25.43 -0.72 -4.88
CA ILE A 219 25.92 -0.16 -3.62
C ILE A 219 25.64 -1.16 -2.51
N ALA A 220 26.65 -1.42 -1.67
CA ALA A 220 26.45 -2.19 -0.45
C ALA A 220 25.77 -1.31 0.62
N PRO A 221 24.90 -1.87 1.47
CA PRO A 221 24.29 -1.12 2.56
C PRO A 221 25.33 -0.80 3.65
N LYS A 222 25.08 0.26 4.41
CA LYS A 222 25.83 0.61 5.64
C LYS A 222 25.21 -0.01 6.88
N ALA A 223 23.92 -0.36 6.76
CA ALA A 223 23.22 -1.08 7.80
C ALA A 223 22.14 -1.97 7.19
N ILE A 224 21.85 -3.06 7.87
CA ILE A 224 20.69 -3.93 7.60
C ILE A 224 19.66 -3.67 8.70
N ILE A 225 18.43 -3.47 8.29
CA ILE A 225 17.28 -3.21 9.17
C ILE A 225 16.36 -4.42 9.07
N VAL A 226 16.26 -5.16 10.17
CA VAL A 226 15.31 -6.27 10.33
C VAL A 226 14.06 -5.73 10.99
N GLN A 227 12.90 -5.95 10.37
CA GLN A 227 11.61 -5.46 10.87
C GLN A 227 10.57 -6.56 10.89
N VAL A 228 9.75 -6.52 11.93
CA VAL A 228 8.48 -7.25 12.02
C VAL A 228 7.37 -6.23 12.13
N LEU A 229 6.44 -6.26 11.20
CA LEU A 229 5.22 -5.46 11.21
C LEU A 229 4.06 -6.38 11.59
N THR A 230 3.26 -5.96 12.56
CA THR A 230 2.03 -6.63 12.97
C THR A 230 0.87 -5.80 12.42
N TYR A 231 0.05 -6.38 11.55
CA TYR A 231 -1.03 -5.68 10.88
C TYR A 231 -2.39 -5.95 11.54
N SER A 232 -3.26 -4.94 11.56
CA SER A 232 -4.67 -5.15 11.90
C SER A 232 -5.40 -5.93 10.81
N ARG A 233 -6.44 -6.68 11.15
CA ARG A 233 -7.26 -7.45 10.22
C ARG A 233 -7.77 -6.63 9.03
N SER A 234 -8.21 -5.39 9.25
CA SER A 234 -8.69 -4.53 8.16
C SER A 234 -7.58 -4.14 7.18
N PHE A 235 -6.34 -4.01 7.66
CA PHE A 235 -5.21 -3.72 6.79
C PHE A 235 -4.79 -4.96 5.98
N GLU A 236 -4.81 -6.12 6.58
CA GLU A 236 -4.60 -7.41 5.92
C GLU A 236 -5.58 -7.60 4.76
N GLN A 237 -6.89 -7.55 5.04
CA GLN A 237 -7.94 -7.71 4.02
C GLN A 237 -7.79 -6.71 2.86
N TYR A 238 -7.33 -5.51 3.15
CA TYR A 238 -7.04 -4.52 2.12
C TYR A 238 -5.85 -4.97 1.25
N GLN A 239 -4.75 -5.44 1.86
CA GLN A 239 -3.57 -5.89 1.13
C GLN A 239 -3.86 -7.10 0.24
N GLU A 240 -4.58 -8.07 0.75
CA GLU A 240 -5.04 -9.24 -0.02
C GLU A 240 -5.87 -8.80 -1.23
N SER A 241 -6.87 -7.94 -1.01
CA SER A 241 -7.74 -7.47 -2.10
C SER A 241 -6.99 -6.68 -3.17
N VAL A 242 -5.90 -5.97 -2.80
CA VAL A 242 -5.03 -5.27 -3.76
C VAL A 242 -4.16 -6.26 -4.53
N ALA A 243 -3.62 -7.29 -3.88
CA ALA A 243 -2.83 -8.33 -4.53
C ALA A 243 -3.69 -9.10 -5.56
N ASP A 244 -4.89 -9.51 -5.18
CA ASP A 244 -5.86 -10.16 -6.08
C ASP A 244 -6.20 -9.26 -7.28
N TYR A 245 -6.37 -7.95 -7.06
CA TYR A 245 -6.63 -6.99 -8.13
C TYR A 245 -5.49 -6.96 -9.16
N ASP A 246 -4.24 -6.93 -8.71
CA ASP A 246 -3.07 -6.87 -9.59
C ASP A 246 -2.88 -8.17 -10.40
N GLU A 247 -3.22 -9.33 -9.82
CA GLU A 247 -3.15 -10.63 -10.52
C GLU A 247 -4.27 -10.77 -11.57
N GLU A 248 -5.48 -10.30 -11.29
CA GLU A 248 -6.64 -10.44 -12.18
C GLU A 248 -6.63 -9.48 -13.38
N ILE A 249 -5.97 -8.32 -13.31
CA ILE A 249 -5.85 -7.39 -14.45
C ILE A 249 -5.19 -8.07 -15.68
N GLY A 250 -4.45 -9.16 -15.51
CA GLY A 250 -3.91 -9.98 -16.60
C GLY A 250 -4.92 -10.83 -17.37
N GLY A 251 -6.15 -11.00 -16.90
CA GLY A 251 -7.18 -11.85 -17.49
C GLY A 251 -8.32 -11.06 -18.17
N PHE A 252 -8.49 -11.24 -19.48
CA PHE A 252 -9.45 -10.51 -20.33
C PHE A 252 -10.94 -10.74 -19.99
N PHE A 253 -11.30 -11.65 -19.07
CA PHE A 253 -12.69 -12.11 -18.86
C PHE A 253 -13.10 -12.29 -17.38
N GLN A 254 -12.35 -11.75 -16.42
CA GLN A 254 -12.72 -11.86 -15.01
C GLN A 254 -13.53 -10.65 -14.54
N SER A 255 -14.42 -10.89 -13.57
CA SER A 255 -15.18 -9.85 -12.89
C SER A 255 -14.20 -8.85 -12.26
N SER A 256 -14.47 -7.56 -12.38
CA SER A 256 -13.66 -6.52 -11.74
C SER A 256 -13.48 -6.85 -10.25
N PRO A 257 -12.28 -7.12 -9.76
CA PRO A 257 -12.06 -7.51 -8.38
C PRO A 257 -12.46 -6.36 -7.45
N PHE A 258 -13.05 -6.72 -6.33
CA PHE A 258 -13.47 -5.74 -5.32
C PHE A 258 -12.29 -5.43 -4.39
N ILE A 259 -11.83 -4.19 -4.39
CA ILE A 259 -10.86 -3.74 -3.38
C ILE A 259 -11.58 -3.52 -2.05
N PHE A 260 -11.12 -4.19 -1.00
CA PHE A 260 -11.68 -4.07 0.34
C PHE A 260 -11.66 -2.60 0.82
N THR A 261 -12.71 -2.21 1.51
CA THR A 261 -12.83 -0.90 2.17
C THR A 261 -13.47 -1.05 3.53
N ASN A 262 -12.92 -0.38 4.54
CA ASN A 262 -13.54 -0.25 5.84
C ASN A 262 -14.20 1.13 6.04
N ILE A 263 -14.50 1.84 4.95
CA ILE A 263 -15.09 3.17 4.95
C ILE A 263 -16.57 3.09 4.56
N LYS A 264 -17.45 3.53 5.43
CA LYS A 264 -18.89 3.67 5.13
C LYS A 264 -19.13 4.94 4.31
N SER A 265 -20.02 4.85 3.31
CA SER A 265 -20.39 5.94 2.40
C SER A 265 -19.27 6.51 1.52
N GLY A 266 -18.13 5.81 1.44
CA GLY A 266 -16.97 6.21 0.63
C GLY A 266 -16.07 5.01 0.35
N TYR A 267 -14.81 5.28 0.04
CA TYR A 267 -13.83 4.27 -0.32
C TYR A 267 -12.51 4.46 0.42
N GLY A 268 -11.73 3.40 0.47
CA GLY A 268 -10.37 3.41 1.00
C GLY A 268 -10.19 2.66 2.30
N ILE A 269 -9.16 3.00 3.04
CA ILE A 269 -8.73 2.27 4.23
C ILE A 269 -8.20 3.19 5.32
N ILE A 270 -8.61 2.93 6.54
CA ILE A 270 -7.91 3.32 7.77
C ILE A 270 -7.42 2.02 8.39
N GLY A 271 -6.17 1.68 8.12
CA GLY A 271 -5.53 0.48 8.64
C GLY A 271 -4.63 0.79 9.82
N ALA A 272 -4.26 -0.22 10.60
CA ALA A 272 -3.34 -0.08 11.71
C ALA A 272 -2.21 -1.10 11.63
N TYR A 273 -1.03 -0.70 12.06
CA TYR A 273 0.07 -1.62 12.26
C TYR A 273 1.00 -1.16 13.38
N ASN A 274 1.70 -2.12 13.96
CA ASN A 274 2.80 -1.89 14.87
C ASN A 274 4.08 -2.49 14.30
N ARG A 275 5.24 -2.09 14.80
CA ARG A 275 6.51 -2.59 14.28
C ARG A 275 7.55 -2.74 15.39
N ASP A 276 8.35 -3.80 15.26
CA ASP A 276 9.64 -3.92 15.95
C ASP A 276 10.78 -3.86 14.94
N THR A 277 11.90 -3.29 15.34
CA THR A 277 13.02 -3.01 14.42
C THR A 277 14.34 -3.24 15.12
N ILE A 278 15.22 -4.01 14.49
CA ILE A 278 16.62 -4.16 14.91
C ILE A 278 17.52 -3.71 13.76
N THR A 279 18.52 -2.88 14.05
CA THR A 279 19.50 -2.40 13.07
C THR A 279 20.86 -3.07 13.31
N ILE A 280 21.42 -3.67 12.27
CA ILE A 280 22.75 -4.27 12.23
C ILE A 280 23.63 -3.33 11.42
N ASN A 281 24.61 -2.68 12.04
CA ASN A 281 25.59 -1.84 11.35
C ASN A 281 26.68 -2.71 10.70
N LEU A 282 27.09 -2.36 9.47
CA LEU A 282 28.07 -3.09 8.66
C LEU A 282 29.40 -2.34 8.54
#